data_663b2b26b8c5accf3e430db8a59ff36c
#
_entry.id   663b2b26b8c5accf3e430db8a59ff36c
#
_cell.length_a   1.000
_cell.length_b   1.000
_cell.length_c   1.000
_cell.angle_alpha   90.00
_cell.angle_beta   90.00
_cell.angle_gamma   90.00
#
_symmetry.space_group_name_H-M   'P 1'
#
loop_
_entity.id
_entity.type
_entity.pdbx_description
1 polymer ?
#
loop_
_entity_poly.entity_id
_entity_poly.type
_entity_poly.pdbx_seq_one_letter_code
_entity_poly.pdbx_strand_id
1 'polypeptide(L)'
;LVGGYRSGGAGYYALDVTLDPNDATHSKKPRVLWEVFNDSALCQNPIANLGMSFGNPVITRMPEGSSLAGRWVVLISSGYNNVPGANTQPTATASRGGDGKGYLYVLDATTGAVLKTYATGEGSVTDPLNLGKVSALAVNFYYNATSTLAYIGDLRGNVWRFDLAKEPSAKGSV
;
A
#
# COMPACT_ATOMS: atom_id res chain seq x y z
N LEU A 1 -8.30 -6.02 -9.64
CA LEU A 1 -8.78 -6.00 -8.25
C LEU A 1 -7.58 -6.03 -7.32
N VAL A 2 -7.61 -5.22 -6.24
CA VAL A 2 -6.58 -5.25 -5.19
C VAL A 2 -7.26 -5.44 -3.83
N GLY A 3 -6.69 -6.28 -2.98
CA GLY A 3 -7.21 -6.55 -1.63
C GLY A 3 -6.12 -6.66 -0.59
N GLY A 4 -6.48 -6.45 0.68
CA GLY A 4 -5.61 -6.70 1.84
C GLY A 4 -6.04 -7.95 2.59
N TYR A 5 -5.09 -8.60 3.25
CA TYR A 5 -5.35 -9.83 4.03
C TYR A 5 -6.02 -9.57 5.38
N ARG A 6 -6.10 -8.30 5.81
CA ARG A 6 -6.68 -7.89 7.10
C ARG A 6 -6.02 -8.62 8.28
N SER A 7 -6.82 -9.30 9.11
CA SER A 7 -6.31 -10.13 10.22
C SER A 7 -5.61 -11.41 9.75
N GLY A 8 -5.70 -11.76 8.47
CA GLY A 8 -5.01 -12.91 7.88
C GLY A 8 -3.53 -12.67 7.59
N GLY A 9 -3.04 -11.43 7.69
CA GLY A 9 -1.64 -11.16 7.45
C GLY A 9 -1.29 -9.71 7.13
N ALA A 10 0.01 -9.43 7.15
CA ALA A 10 0.59 -8.15 6.81
C ALA A 10 0.95 -8.12 5.32
N GLY A 11 -0.06 -8.00 4.46
CA GLY A 11 0.16 -8.03 3.03
C GLY A 11 -1.06 -7.59 2.20
N TYR A 12 -0.80 -7.41 0.91
CA TYR A 12 -1.79 -7.10 -0.11
C TYR A 12 -1.56 -7.96 -1.34
N TYR A 13 -2.61 -8.17 -2.12
CA TYR A 13 -2.57 -8.93 -3.38
C TYR A 13 -3.32 -8.19 -4.48
N ALA A 14 -2.94 -8.44 -5.72
CA ALA A 14 -3.66 -7.99 -6.90
C ALA A 14 -4.03 -9.16 -7.81
N LEU A 15 -5.24 -9.11 -8.33
CA LEU A 15 -5.78 -10.07 -9.28
C LEU A 15 -6.17 -9.37 -10.57
N ASP A 16 -5.78 -9.95 -11.69
CA ASP A 16 -6.40 -9.67 -12.97
C ASP A 16 -7.74 -10.40 -13.03
N VAL A 17 -8.82 -9.64 -13.08
CA VAL A 17 -10.19 -10.15 -13.19
C VAL A 17 -10.79 -9.89 -14.57
N THR A 18 -9.97 -9.47 -15.53
CA THR A 18 -10.38 -9.27 -16.91
C THR A 18 -10.69 -10.64 -17.50
N LEU A 19 -11.93 -10.80 -17.92
CA LEU A 19 -12.38 -12.02 -18.61
C LEU A 19 -12.46 -11.70 -20.11
N ASP A 20 -11.50 -12.18 -20.88
CA ASP A 20 -11.57 -12.14 -22.34
C ASP A 20 -12.13 -13.49 -22.83
N PRO A 21 -13.36 -13.53 -23.38
CA PRO A 21 -13.95 -14.76 -23.89
C PRO A 21 -13.18 -15.35 -25.09
N ASN A 22 -12.35 -14.56 -25.76
CA ASN A 22 -11.54 -14.97 -26.91
C ASN A 22 -10.12 -15.40 -26.55
N ASP A 23 -9.69 -15.18 -25.29
CA ASP A 23 -8.38 -15.61 -24.83
C ASP A 23 -8.42 -17.06 -24.32
N ALA A 24 -7.94 -17.98 -25.14
CA ALA A 24 -7.86 -19.40 -24.81
C ALA A 24 -6.90 -19.71 -23.67
N THR A 25 -5.95 -18.81 -23.36
CA THR A 25 -4.90 -19.00 -22.33
C THR A 25 -5.31 -18.46 -20.99
N HIS A 26 -6.18 -17.45 -20.94
CA HIS A 26 -6.67 -16.80 -19.73
C HIS A 26 -8.16 -17.06 -19.46
N SER A 27 -8.69 -18.09 -20.09
CA SER A 27 -10.10 -18.42 -20.11
C SER A 27 -10.69 -18.51 -18.69
N LYS A 28 -11.48 -17.48 -18.32
CA LYS A 28 -12.51 -17.55 -17.28
C LYS A 28 -12.07 -17.67 -15.84
N LYS A 29 -10.79 -17.44 -15.49
CA LYS A 29 -10.32 -17.48 -14.09
C LYS A 29 -9.50 -16.24 -13.75
N PRO A 30 -9.71 -15.62 -12.59
CA PRO A 30 -8.83 -14.59 -12.09
C PRO A 30 -7.37 -15.08 -12.03
N ARG A 31 -6.43 -14.20 -12.39
CA ARG A 31 -4.99 -14.47 -12.32
C ARG A 31 -4.33 -13.58 -11.29
N VAL A 32 -3.48 -14.14 -10.44
CA VAL A 32 -2.64 -13.37 -9.53
C VAL A 32 -1.66 -12.53 -10.36
N LEU A 33 -1.66 -11.20 -10.15
CA LEU A 33 -0.67 -10.29 -10.73
C LEU A 33 0.55 -10.19 -9.81
N TRP A 34 0.31 -9.92 -8.53
CA TRP A 34 1.36 -9.80 -7.52
C TRP A 34 0.80 -9.95 -6.11
N GLU A 35 1.73 -10.25 -5.20
CA GLU A 35 1.54 -10.20 -3.76
C GLU A 35 2.70 -9.45 -3.12
N VAL A 36 2.42 -8.69 -2.07
CA VAL A 36 3.42 -7.97 -1.27
C VAL A 36 3.21 -8.27 0.20
N PHE A 37 4.29 -8.61 0.88
CA PHE A 37 4.31 -8.90 2.33
C PHE A 37 5.46 -8.16 3.02
N ASN A 38 5.47 -8.16 4.33
CA ASN A 38 6.60 -7.69 5.12
C ASN A 38 7.71 -8.74 5.31
N ASP A 39 7.69 -9.81 4.55
CA ASP A 39 8.63 -10.93 4.61
C ASP A 39 9.21 -11.22 3.22
N SER A 40 10.52 -11.03 3.08
CA SER A 40 11.25 -11.27 1.83
C SER A 40 11.31 -12.73 1.40
N ALA A 41 11.06 -13.67 2.31
CA ALA A 41 10.99 -15.09 1.97
C ALA A 41 9.68 -15.46 1.28
N LEU A 42 8.64 -14.62 1.38
CA LEU A 42 7.29 -14.90 0.87
C LEU A 42 6.96 -14.19 -0.45
N CYS A 43 7.66 -13.11 -0.79
CA CYS A 43 7.37 -12.35 -2.01
C CYS A 43 8.60 -11.66 -2.61
N GLN A 44 8.48 -11.29 -3.91
CA GLN A 44 9.55 -10.62 -4.65
C GLN A 44 9.71 -9.13 -4.27
N ASN A 45 8.64 -8.48 -3.79
CA ASN A 45 8.62 -7.06 -3.43
C ASN A 45 8.28 -6.91 -1.94
N PRO A 46 9.20 -7.23 -1.01
CA PRO A 46 8.93 -7.13 0.41
C PRO A 46 8.83 -5.67 0.86
N ILE A 47 7.88 -5.39 1.75
CA ILE A 47 7.70 -4.08 2.37
C ILE A 47 7.93 -4.24 3.87
N ALA A 48 9.17 -4.00 4.31
CA ALA A 48 9.63 -4.31 5.68
C ALA A 48 8.76 -3.67 6.79
N ASN A 49 8.22 -2.47 6.54
CA ASN A 49 7.40 -1.74 7.52
C ASN A 49 5.89 -1.91 7.29
N LEU A 50 5.46 -3.04 6.72
CA LEU A 50 4.05 -3.34 6.52
C LEU A 50 3.50 -4.13 7.71
N GLY A 51 2.44 -3.59 8.32
CA GLY A 51 1.64 -4.26 9.33
C GLY A 51 0.37 -4.89 8.76
N MET A 52 -0.59 -5.25 9.61
CA MET A 52 -1.86 -5.82 9.17
C MET A 52 -2.63 -4.85 8.26
N SER A 53 -3.11 -5.36 7.14
CA SER A 53 -3.70 -4.58 6.04
C SER A 53 -5.22 -4.39 6.21
N PHE A 54 -5.64 -3.73 7.29
CA PHE A 54 -7.06 -3.42 7.51
C PHE A 54 -7.61 -2.34 6.59
N GLY A 55 -6.71 -1.49 6.03
CA GLY A 55 -7.08 -0.44 5.08
C GLY A 55 -7.43 -1.00 3.70
N ASN A 56 -8.41 -0.39 3.03
CA ASN A 56 -8.65 -0.70 1.63
C ASN A 56 -7.60 0.00 0.77
N PRO A 57 -6.99 -0.69 -0.21
CA PRO A 57 -6.12 -0.06 -1.20
C PRO A 57 -6.92 0.87 -2.12
N VAL A 58 -6.26 1.88 -2.67
CA VAL A 58 -6.83 2.80 -3.66
C VAL A 58 -6.08 2.66 -4.98
N ILE A 59 -6.78 2.33 -6.06
CA ILE A 59 -6.24 2.32 -7.42
C ILE A 59 -6.48 3.71 -8.02
N THR A 60 -5.42 4.39 -8.45
CA THR A 60 -5.49 5.76 -8.99
C THR A 60 -4.36 6.03 -9.97
N ARG A 61 -4.43 7.17 -10.68
CA ARG A 61 -3.31 7.68 -11.48
C ARG A 61 -2.58 8.77 -10.70
N MET A 62 -1.26 8.80 -10.89
CA MET A 62 -0.42 9.84 -10.30
C MET A 62 -0.64 11.18 -11.01
N PRO A 63 -0.67 12.29 -10.25
CA PRO A 63 -0.94 13.63 -10.80
C PRO A 63 0.26 14.20 -11.54
N GLU A 64 -0.01 15.23 -12.35
CA GLU A 64 1.03 16.11 -12.89
C GLU A 64 1.86 16.73 -11.75
N GLY A 65 3.14 16.94 -12.01
CA GLY A 65 4.12 17.38 -11.00
C GLY A 65 4.84 16.24 -10.28
N SER A 66 4.28 15.03 -10.31
CA SER A 66 4.98 13.83 -9.84
C SER A 66 5.93 13.29 -10.92
N SER A 67 7.09 12.74 -10.53
CA SER A 67 7.94 11.95 -11.44
C SER A 67 7.24 10.71 -12.01
N LEU A 68 6.10 10.33 -11.46
CA LEU A 68 5.25 9.21 -11.90
C LEU A 68 3.97 9.66 -12.61
N ALA A 69 3.91 10.91 -13.10
CA ALA A 69 2.70 11.49 -13.70
C ALA A 69 2.02 10.56 -14.72
N GLY A 70 0.71 10.42 -14.62
CA GLY A 70 -0.10 9.57 -15.49
C GLY A 70 0.00 8.06 -15.25
N ARG A 71 0.91 7.58 -14.40
CA ARG A 71 1.10 6.15 -14.11
C ARG A 71 -0.02 5.62 -13.21
N TRP A 72 -0.53 4.44 -13.54
CA TRP A 72 -1.47 3.73 -12.67
C TRP A 72 -0.74 3.11 -11.48
N VAL A 73 -1.23 3.40 -10.29
CA VAL A 73 -0.63 2.99 -9.03
C VAL A 73 -1.68 2.46 -8.06
N VAL A 74 -1.20 1.75 -7.04
CA VAL A 74 -1.98 1.35 -5.88
C VAL A 74 -1.42 2.06 -4.65
N LEU A 75 -2.28 2.77 -3.94
CA LEU A 75 -1.94 3.42 -2.66
C LEU A 75 -2.33 2.49 -1.52
N ILE A 76 -1.38 2.19 -0.64
CA ILE A 76 -1.59 1.42 0.59
C ILE A 76 -0.94 2.12 1.78
N SER A 77 -1.50 1.93 2.98
CA SER A 77 -0.87 2.39 4.23
C SER A 77 0.03 1.31 4.83
N SER A 78 0.94 1.70 5.73
CA SER A 78 1.73 0.76 6.53
C SER A 78 0.89 -0.13 7.44
N GLY A 79 -0.39 0.19 7.63
CA GLY A 79 -1.33 -0.65 8.35
C GLY A 79 -1.15 -0.65 9.87
N TYR A 80 -1.70 -1.68 10.50
CA TYR A 80 -1.75 -1.83 11.96
C TYR A 80 -0.61 -2.69 12.47
N ASN A 81 0.01 -2.26 13.57
CA ASN A 81 1.02 -2.99 14.34
C ASN A 81 2.22 -3.45 13.48
N ASN A 82 2.81 -2.51 12.75
CA ASN A 82 3.99 -2.71 11.91
C ASN A 82 5.28 -2.64 12.72
N VAL A 83 5.42 -3.53 13.71
CA VAL A 83 6.59 -3.62 14.61
C VAL A 83 7.24 -5.00 14.49
N PRO A 84 8.55 -5.13 14.87
CA PRO A 84 9.26 -6.41 14.81
C PRO A 84 8.54 -7.49 15.61
N GLY A 85 8.44 -8.68 15.04
CA GLY A 85 7.82 -9.84 15.70
C GLY A 85 6.29 -9.78 15.80
N ALA A 86 5.65 -8.66 15.48
CA ALA A 86 4.19 -8.59 15.42
C ALA A 86 3.65 -9.46 14.29
N ASN A 87 2.50 -10.09 14.53
CA ASN A 87 1.79 -10.91 13.54
C ASN A 87 2.60 -12.10 12.99
N THR A 88 3.59 -12.58 13.73
CA THR A 88 4.32 -13.79 13.37
C THR A 88 3.46 -15.02 13.66
N GLN A 89 3.37 -15.93 12.69
CA GLN A 89 2.91 -17.29 12.97
C GLN A 89 3.94 -17.99 13.87
N PRO A 90 3.52 -18.87 14.81
CA PRO A 90 4.42 -19.56 15.72
C PRO A 90 5.55 -20.37 15.04
N THR A 91 5.38 -20.69 13.75
CA THR A 91 6.31 -21.47 12.94
C THR A 91 7.17 -20.63 11.99
N ALA A 92 7.00 -19.30 11.96
CA ALA A 92 7.76 -18.45 11.07
C ALA A 92 9.18 -18.26 11.60
N THR A 93 10.17 -18.70 10.84
CA THR A 93 11.61 -18.55 11.16
C THR A 93 12.17 -17.18 10.80
N ALA A 94 11.44 -16.39 10.02
CA ALA A 94 11.84 -15.04 9.63
C ALA A 94 11.28 -14.00 10.62
N SER A 95 12.16 -13.17 11.18
CA SER A 95 11.75 -12.00 11.93
C SER A 95 11.14 -10.99 10.95
N ARG A 96 9.86 -10.77 11.05
CA ARG A 96 9.21 -9.69 10.30
C ARG A 96 9.68 -8.36 10.83
N GLY A 97 10.10 -7.48 9.92
CA GLY A 97 10.56 -6.15 10.22
C GLY A 97 9.41 -5.23 10.63
N GLY A 98 9.77 -4.00 10.81
CA GLY A 98 8.86 -2.90 11.12
C GLY A 98 9.48 -1.95 12.15
N ASP A 99 9.22 -0.67 12.03
CA ASP A 99 9.75 0.36 12.91
C ASP A 99 8.65 1.12 13.67
N GLY A 100 7.38 0.74 13.47
CA GLY A 100 6.22 1.36 14.09
C GLY A 100 5.82 2.70 13.49
N LYS A 101 6.57 3.24 12.51
CA LYS A 101 6.25 4.52 11.88
C LYS A 101 5.14 4.38 10.85
N GLY A 102 4.50 5.52 10.56
CA GLY A 102 3.46 5.60 9.54
C GLY A 102 4.02 5.85 8.14
N TYR A 103 3.55 5.05 7.16
CA TYR A 103 3.94 5.18 5.77
C TYR A 103 2.73 5.08 4.84
N LEU A 104 2.73 5.90 3.78
CA LEU A 104 1.94 5.70 2.58
C LEU A 104 2.87 5.16 1.50
N TYR A 105 2.57 3.98 0.95
CA TYR A 105 3.28 3.38 -0.15
C TYR A 105 2.52 3.58 -1.46
N VAL A 106 3.27 3.91 -2.51
CA VAL A 106 2.80 3.97 -3.89
C VAL A 106 3.38 2.78 -4.64
N LEU A 107 2.54 1.84 -4.99
CA LEU A 107 2.93 0.62 -5.70
C LEU A 107 2.62 0.74 -7.18
N ASP A 108 3.43 0.14 -8.03
CA ASP A 108 3.08 -0.10 -9.42
C ASP A 108 1.85 -1.01 -9.50
N ALA A 109 0.81 -0.59 -10.22
CA ALA A 109 -0.44 -1.35 -10.29
C ALA A 109 -0.30 -2.72 -10.95
N THR A 110 0.70 -2.90 -11.81
CA THR A 110 0.91 -4.12 -12.60
C THR A 110 1.84 -5.12 -11.90
N THR A 111 2.86 -4.61 -11.19
CA THR A 111 3.95 -5.44 -10.66
C THR A 111 4.00 -5.50 -9.12
N GLY A 112 3.30 -4.60 -8.43
CA GLY A 112 3.37 -4.46 -6.96
C GLY A 112 4.69 -3.86 -6.44
N ALA A 113 5.60 -3.44 -7.33
CA ALA A 113 6.85 -2.81 -6.92
C ALA A 113 6.59 -1.47 -6.23
N VAL A 114 7.30 -1.19 -5.13
CA VAL A 114 7.24 0.09 -4.44
C VAL A 114 7.92 1.15 -5.30
N LEU A 115 7.17 2.15 -5.73
CA LEU A 115 7.66 3.27 -6.56
C LEU A 115 8.02 4.49 -5.73
N LYS A 116 7.21 4.77 -4.68
CA LYS A 116 7.43 5.87 -3.73
C LYS A 116 6.96 5.47 -2.33
N THR A 117 7.60 6.08 -1.33
CA THR A 117 7.23 5.94 0.08
C THR A 117 7.16 7.32 0.72
N TYR A 118 6.00 7.70 1.22
CA TYR A 118 5.82 8.92 2.02
C TYR A 118 5.79 8.53 3.50
N ALA A 119 6.68 9.12 4.30
CA ALA A 119 6.76 8.86 5.73
C ALA A 119 6.07 9.99 6.52
N THR A 120 5.36 9.65 7.59
CA THR A 120 4.85 10.63 8.55
C THR A 120 5.95 11.19 9.45
N GLY A 121 7.03 10.44 9.64
CA GLY A 121 8.07 10.75 10.61
C GLY A 121 7.73 10.35 12.04
N GLU A 122 6.49 9.96 12.31
CA GLU A 122 5.94 9.65 13.63
C GLU A 122 5.68 8.15 13.81
N GLY A 123 5.71 7.73 15.09
CA GLY A 123 5.58 6.34 15.50
C GLY A 123 6.89 5.72 15.92
N SER A 124 6.82 4.62 16.67
CA SER A 124 7.98 3.84 17.12
C SER A 124 7.59 2.39 17.38
N VAL A 125 8.57 1.52 17.62
CA VAL A 125 8.33 0.11 17.95
C VAL A 125 7.48 -0.06 19.22
N THR A 126 7.64 0.82 20.22
CA THR A 126 6.89 0.76 21.48
C THR A 126 5.56 1.50 21.44
N ASP A 127 5.38 2.38 20.44
CA ASP A 127 4.15 3.16 20.25
C ASP A 127 3.91 3.36 18.75
N PRO A 128 3.45 2.31 18.06
CA PRO A 128 3.24 2.34 16.62
C PRO A 128 2.09 3.28 16.21
N LEU A 129 2.27 3.97 15.08
CA LEU A 129 1.31 4.97 14.61
C LEU A 129 -0.01 4.35 14.15
N ASN A 130 0.03 3.14 13.60
CA ASN A 130 -1.15 2.37 13.20
C ASN A 130 -2.02 3.12 12.18
N LEU A 131 -1.50 3.33 10.99
CA LEU A 131 -2.26 3.98 9.91
C LEU A 131 -3.41 3.10 9.41
N GLY A 132 -4.57 3.74 9.30
CA GLY A 132 -5.79 3.09 8.84
C GLY A 132 -5.95 3.09 7.32
N LYS A 133 -7.20 3.24 6.87
CA LYS A 133 -7.59 3.25 5.46
C LYS A 133 -7.07 4.48 4.73
N VAL A 134 -6.50 4.29 3.52
CA VAL A 134 -6.21 5.36 2.58
C VAL A 134 -7.50 5.86 1.95
N SER A 135 -7.66 7.19 1.90
CA SER A 135 -8.67 7.86 1.09
C SER A 135 -7.97 8.82 0.15
N ALA A 136 -8.19 8.70 -1.15
CA ALA A 136 -7.56 9.57 -2.14
C ALA A 136 -8.62 10.40 -2.87
N LEU A 137 -8.32 11.69 -3.06
CA LEU A 137 -9.19 12.62 -3.75
C LEU A 137 -8.87 12.63 -5.24
N ALA A 138 -9.77 12.11 -6.05
CA ALA A 138 -9.77 12.27 -7.50
C ALA A 138 -10.79 13.36 -7.88
N VAL A 139 -10.31 14.47 -8.40
CA VAL A 139 -11.17 15.63 -8.76
C VAL A 139 -12.14 15.27 -9.89
N ASN A 140 -11.73 14.38 -10.78
CA ASN A 140 -12.53 13.98 -11.93
C ASN A 140 -12.45 12.47 -12.17
N PHE A 141 -13.02 11.70 -11.23
CA PHE A 141 -12.96 10.24 -11.23
C PHE A 141 -13.46 9.61 -12.54
N TYR A 142 -14.50 10.17 -13.15
CA TYR A 142 -15.09 9.62 -14.40
C TYR A 142 -14.20 9.76 -15.63
N TYR A 143 -13.28 10.72 -15.64
CA TYR A 143 -12.46 11.00 -16.83
C TYR A 143 -11.03 10.47 -16.72
N ASN A 144 -10.39 10.56 -15.56
CA ASN A 144 -8.97 10.21 -15.48
C ASN A 144 -8.53 9.51 -14.20
N ALA A 145 -9.40 9.40 -13.19
CA ALA A 145 -9.11 8.78 -11.88
C ALA A 145 -7.78 9.25 -11.24
N THR A 146 -7.35 10.49 -11.52
CA THR A 146 -6.11 11.06 -11.02
C THR A 146 -6.32 11.65 -9.65
N SER A 147 -5.54 11.21 -8.66
CA SER A 147 -5.58 11.74 -7.31
C SER A 147 -4.39 12.67 -7.05
N THR A 148 -4.67 13.86 -6.52
CA THR A 148 -3.65 14.84 -6.13
C THR A 148 -3.28 14.75 -4.66
N LEU A 149 -4.23 14.32 -3.83
CA LEU A 149 -4.08 14.24 -2.38
C LEU A 149 -4.54 12.88 -1.87
N ALA A 150 -3.86 12.37 -0.86
CA ALA A 150 -4.30 11.22 -0.10
C ALA A 150 -4.38 11.57 1.39
N TYR A 151 -5.35 10.97 2.10
CA TYR A 151 -5.58 11.17 3.52
C TYR A 151 -5.63 9.83 4.24
N ILE A 152 -5.06 9.77 5.44
CA ILE A 152 -5.05 8.56 6.26
C ILE A 152 -5.20 8.98 7.73
N GLY A 153 -6.13 8.37 8.45
CA GLY A 153 -6.23 8.51 9.91
C GLY A 153 -5.29 7.54 10.63
N ASP A 154 -4.81 7.92 11.81
CA ASP A 154 -4.08 7.04 12.72
C ASP A 154 -4.90 6.72 13.99
N LEU A 155 -4.41 5.82 14.84
CA LEU A 155 -5.09 5.48 16.10
C LEU A 155 -4.94 6.55 17.20
N ARG A 156 -4.07 7.55 17.01
CA ARG A 156 -3.93 8.68 17.94
C ARG A 156 -4.93 9.80 17.67
N GLY A 157 -5.77 9.66 16.61
CA GLY A 157 -6.79 10.64 16.21
C GLY A 157 -6.28 11.71 15.24
N ASN A 158 -5.07 11.56 14.69
CA ASN A 158 -4.57 12.47 13.66
C ASN A 158 -5.06 12.07 12.27
N VAL A 159 -5.16 13.05 11.38
CA VAL A 159 -5.39 12.86 9.94
C VAL A 159 -4.19 13.37 9.18
N TRP A 160 -3.53 12.48 8.47
CA TRP A 160 -2.35 12.74 7.66
C TRP A 160 -2.75 13.05 6.22
N ARG A 161 -2.22 14.14 5.68
CA ARG A 161 -2.42 14.54 4.28
C ARG A 161 -1.12 14.38 3.50
N PHE A 162 -1.17 13.67 2.38
CA PHE A 162 -0.04 13.45 1.48
C PHE A 162 -0.32 14.12 0.15
N ASP A 163 0.61 14.96 -0.31
CA ASP A 163 0.57 15.63 -1.63
C ASP A 163 1.29 14.72 -2.65
N LEU A 164 0.51 14.08 -3.50
CA LEU A 164 1.03 13.10 -4.47
C LEU A 164 1.75 13.77 -5.66
N ALA A 165 1.58 15.08 -5.86
CA ALA A 165 2.31 15.85 -6.87
C ALA A 165 3.76 16.15 -6.45
N LYS A 166 4.05 16.06 -5.15
CA LYS A 166 5.38 16.31 -4.61
C LYS A 166 6.16 15.02 -4.42
N GLU A 167 7.49 15.14 -4.49
CA GLU A 167 8.37 14.03 -4.11
C GLU A 167 8.36 13.85 -2.57
N PRO A 168 8.49 12.58 -2.09
CA PRO A 168 8.63 12.32 -0.66
C PRO A 168 9.83 13.08 -0.10
N SER A 169 9.62 13.83 0.98
CA SER A 169 10.72 14.50 1.68
C SER A 169 11.16 13.67 2.89
N ALA A 170 12.43 13.84 3.32
CA ALA A 170 12.96 13.16 4.50
C ALA A 170 12.28 13.58 5.82
N LYS A 171 11.52 14.67 5.80
CA LYS A 171 10.71 15.15 6.92
C LYS A 171 9.23 15.01 6.55
N GLY A 172 8.68 13.83 6.57
CA GLY A 172 7.27 13.58 6.34
C GLY A 172 6.55 14.62 5.46
N SER A 173 6.11 14.24 4.27
CA SER A 173 5.27 15.13 3.43
C SER A 173 3.87 15.13 4.03
N VAL A 174 3.63 15.97 5.03
CA VAL A 174 2.31 16.19 5.62
C VAL A 174 1.70 17.47 5.03
#